data_28f26014e31f5bdcfdf55ef5b3a1d329
#
_entry.id   28f26014e31f5bdcfdf55ef5b3a1d329
#
_cell.length_a   1.000
_cell.length_b   1.000
_cell.length_c   1.000
_cell.angle_alpha   90.00
_cell.angle_beta   90.00
_cell.angle_gamma   90.00
#
_symmetry.space_group_name_H-M   'P 1'
#
loop_
_entity.id
_entity.type
_entity.pdbx_description
1 polymer ?
#
loop_
_entity_poly.entity_id
_entity_poly.type
_entity_poly.pdbx_seq_one_letter_code
_entity_poly.pdbx_strand_id
1 'polypeptide(L)'
;MAISKQIAFGLLILPLLLNAQPNPYRSVKGVWGKLPAERTWGSTSAVFPATDGSRNIWVAERCGQNSCAGSDLPSILLFNPDGKLLKSFGENLFIWPHGIHVDQDNNVWVTDARGEGSIGHQVHKFSPDGKLLMSLGKKGVAGDGKYEFNGPSDVLVAK
;
A
#
# COMPACT_ATOMS: atom_id res chain seq x y z
N MET A 1 70.74 -15.67 32.91
CA MET A 1 69.41 -15.25 33.46
C MET A 1 68.80 -14.24 32.47
N ALA A 2 67.98 -14.71 31.55
CA ALA A 2 67.39 -13.87 30.47
C ALA A 2 65.97 -13.42 30.86
N ILE A 3 65.80 -12.13 30.96
CA ILE A 3 64.46 -11.51 31.28
C ILE A 3 63.74 -11.29 29.98
N SER A 4 62.69 -12.09 29.75
CA SER A 4 61.76 -11.93 28.64
C SER A 4 60.80 -10.75 28.95
N LYS A 5 60.87 -9.69 28.12
CA LYS A 5 59.87 -8.60 28.15
C LYS A 5 58.67 -9.00 27.31
N GLN A 6 57.56 -9.28 27.94
CA GLN A 6 56.27 -9.41 27.25
C GLN A 6 55.71 -8.02 26.94
N ILE A 7 55.53 -7.73 25.64
CA ILE A 7 54.82 -6.52 25.17
C ILE A 7 53.35 -6.88 25.06
N ALA A 8 52.52 -6.32 25.96
CA ALA A 8 51.08 -6.44 25.87
C ALA A 8 50.55 -5.44 24.85
N PHE A 9 50.04 -5.93 23.71
CA PHE A 9 49.27 -5.11 22.76
C PHE A 9 47.86 -4.90 23.32
N GLY A 10 47.61 -3.73 23.86
CA GLY A 10 46.22 -3.30 24.21
C GLY A 10 45.44 -2.94 22.95
N LEU A 11 44.44 -3.75 22.61
CA LEU A 11 43.52 -3.47 21.54
C LEU A 11 42.58 -2.34 22.01
N LEU A 12 42.79 -1.10 21.51
CA LEU A 12 41.90 0.03 21.76
C LEU A 12 40.63 -0.14 20.91
N ILE A 13 39.56 -0.65 21.51
CA ILE A 13 38.23 -0.68 20.89
C ILE A 13 37.65 0.73 21.03
N LEU A 14 37.73 1.52 19.94
CA LEU A 14 37.00 2.79 19.83
C LEU A 14 35.52 2.46 19.66
N PRO A 15 34.60 2.92 20.51
CA PRO A 15 33.17 2.77 20.28
C PRO A 15 32.81 3.59 19.04
N LEU A 16 32.39 2.91 17.96
CA LEU A 16 31.71 3.56 16.86
C LEU A 16 30.39 4.12 17.39
N LEU A 17 30.34 5.41 17.64
CA LEU A 17 29.11 6.14 17.88
C LEU A 17 28.33 6.14 16.54
N LEU A 18 27.45 5.17 16.37
CA LEU A 18 26.45 5.15 15.32
C LEU A 18 25.48 6.30 15.62
N ASN A 19 25.77 7.48 15.09
CA ASN A 19 24.79 8.57 15.07
C ASN A 19 23.64 8.15 14.17
N ALA A 20 22.51 7.78 14.76
CA ALA A 20 21.27 7.61 14.01
C ALA A 20 20.97 8.91 13.25
N GLN A 21 20.74 8.81 11.94
CA GLN A 21 20.36 9.98 11.16
C GLN A 21 19.05 10.57 11.72
N PRO A 22 18.97 11.90 11.89
CA PRO A 22 17.74 12.52 12.34
C PRO A 22 16.64 12.25 11.30
N ASN A 23 15.45 11.91 11.78
CA ASN A 23 14.30 11.67 10.91
C ASN A 23 13.96 12.98 10.13
N PRO A 24 14.10 13.02 8.81
CA PRO A 24 13.80 14.21 8.01
C PRO A 24 12.30 14.48 7.89
N TYR A 25 11.45 13.54 8.29
CA TYR A 25 10.00 13.64 8.16
C TYR A 25 9.39 14.34 9.39
N ARG A 26 8.38 15.14 9.14
CA ARG A 26 7.57 15.77 10.18
C ARG A 26 6.18 15.15 10.21
N SER A 27 5.69 14.85 11.40
CA SER A 27 4.27 14.49 11.58
C SER A 27 3.41 15.74 11.39
N VAL A 28 2.42 15.64 10.52
CA VAL A 28 1.37 16.66 10.35
C VAL A 28 0.19 16.25 11.23
N LYS A 29 -0.27 17.15 12.09
CA LYS A 29 -1.46 16.90 12.92
C LYS A 29 -2.72 17.03 12.06
N GLY A 30 -3.67 16.12 12.28
CA GLY A 30 -4.96 16.09 11.59
C GLY A 30 -4.99 15.14 10.40
N VAL A 31 -6.15 15.06 9.76
CA VAL A 31 -6.38 14.23 8.58
C VAL A 31 -6.12 15.06 7.33
N TRP A 32 -5.11 14.66 6.55
CA TRP A 32 -4.76 15.35 5.31
C TRP A 32 -5.83 15.19 4.23
N GLY A 33 -6.26 13.95 3.95
CA GLY A 33 -7.25 13.66 2.91
C GLY A 33 -8.67 13.98 3.37
N LYS A 34 -9.35 14.86 2.63
CA LYS A 34 -10.72 15.29 2.93
C LYS A 34 -11.71 14.42 2.17
N LEU A 35 -12.49 13.64 2.89
CA LEU A 35 -13.60 12.87 2.36
C LEU A 35 -14.90 13.72 2.30
N PRO A 36 -15.89 13.35 1.47
CA PRO A 36 -17.23 13.93 1.54
C PRO A 36 -17.82 13.84 2.96
N ALA A 37 -18.69 14.79 3.32
CA ALA A 37 -19.17 14.97 4.70
C ALA A 37 -19.82 13.72 5.34
N GLU A 38 -20.38 12.84 4.52
CA GLU A 38 -21.10 11.63 4.97
C GLU A 38 -20.19 10.39 5.03
N ARG A 39 -18.91 10.54 4.65
CA ARG A 39 -17.96 9.43 4.63
C ARG A 39 -16.87 9.60 5.69
N THR A 40 -16.64 8.55 6.45
CA THR A 40 -15.52 8.47 7.40
C THR A 40 -14.37 7.67 6.82
N TRP A 41 -13.16 7.95 7.31
CA TRP A 41 -12.00 7.10 7.03
C TRP A 41 -12.13 5.76 7.74
N GLY A 42 -11.90 4.68 6.99
CA GLY A 42 -11.61 3.36 7.54
C GLY A 42 -10.12 3.10 7.60
N SER A 43 -9.74 1.82 7.63
CA SER A 43 -8.34 1.42 7.54
C SER A 43 -7.78 1.74 6.15
N THR A 44 -6.86 2.67 6.07
CA THR A 44 -6.04 2.90 4.88
C THR A 44 -4.99 1.78 4.79
N SER A 45 -5.09 0.94 3.79
CA SER A 45 -4.21 -0.22 3.63
C SER A 45 -2.94 0.08 2.86
N ALA A 46 -3.04 0.94 1.85
CA ALA A 46 -1.89 1.30 1.03
C ALA A 46 -2.06 2.68 0.37
N VAL A 47 -0.94 3.29 0.03
CA VAL A 47 -0.87 4.54 -0.73
C VAL A 47 0.21 4.43 -1.80
N PHE A 48 -0.01 5.08 -2.95
CA PHE A 48 0.98 5.12 -4.02
C PHE A 48 0.89 6.45 -4.79
N PRO A 49 2.02 7.09 -5.16
CA PRO A 49 1.99 8.29 -5.98
C PRO A 49 1.52 7.98 -7.40
N ALA A 50 0.77 8.88 -8.01
CA ALA A 50 0.49 8.85 -9.43
C ALA A 50 1.79 9.00 -10.24
N THR A 51 1.88 8.31 -11.39
CA THR A 51 3.10 8.29 -12.22
C THR A 51 3.07 9.32 -13.37
N ASP A 52 1.99 10.10 -13.45
CA ASP A 52 1.75 11.13 -14.48
C ASP A 52 2.39 12.50 -14.19
N GLY A 53 3.19 12.62 -13.13
CA GLY A 53 3.83 13.85 -12.70
C GLY A 53 2.92 14.84 -11.95
N SER A 54 1.65 14.53 -11.75
CA SER A 54 0.69 15.41 -11.06
C SER A 54 0.96 15.57 -9.55
N ARG A 55 1.77 14.69 -8.95
CA ARG A 55 1.98 14.53 -7.51
C ARG A 55 0.71 14.13 -6.74
N ASN A 56 -0.31 13.66 -7.43
CA ASN A 56 -1.50 13.09 -6.81
C ASN A 56 -1.16 11.77 -6.11
N ILE A 57 -1.97 11.39 -5.13
CA ILE A 57 -1.78 10.19 -4.31
C ILE A 57 -2.99 9.29 -4.45
N TRP A 58 -2.75 8.08 -4.90
CA TRP A 58 -3.72 6.99 -4.86
C TRP A 58 -3.75 6.36 -3.47
N VAL A 59 -4.93 6.05 -2.99
CA VAL A 59 -5.17 5.46 -1.66
C VAL A 59 -6.12 4.29 -1.79
N ALA A 60 -5.73 3.15 -1.22
CA ALA A 60 -6.64 2.02 -0.99
C ALA A 60 -7.16 2.09 0.45
N GLU A 61 -8.48 2.16 0.59
CA GLU A 61 -9.17 2.36 1.87
C GLU A 61 -10.33 1.36 2.03
N ARG A 62 -10.57 0.88 3.24
CA ARG A 62 -11.51 -0.21 3.50
C ARG A 62 -12.92 0.30 3.86
N CYS A 63 -13.47 1.15 2.97
CA CYS A 63 -14.89 1.53 2.97
C CYS A 63 -15.41 2.07 4.32
N GLY A 64 -14.62 2.95 4.96
CA GLY A 64 -14.98 3.54 6.25
C GLY A 64 -14.84 2.61 7.47
N GLN A 65 -14.35 1.39 7.27
CA GLN A 65 -14.20 0.36 8.31
C GLN A 65 -12.84 -0.36 8.19
N ASN A 66 -12.77 -1.64 8.52
CA ASN A 66 -11.62 -2.51 8.25
C ASN A 66 -11.97 -3.63 7.25
N SER A 67 -13.06 -3.48 6.52
CA SER A 67 -13.49 -4.37 5.44
C SER A 67 -14.46 -3.62 4.54
N CYS A 68 -14.50 -3.95 3.26
CA CYS A 68 -15.50 -3.50 2.30
C CYS A 68 -16.63 -4.53 2.11
N ALA A 69 -16.66 -5.62 2.87
CA ALA A 69 -17.72 -6.61 2.79
C ALA A 69 -19.11 -5.97 3.01
N GLY A 70 -20.00 -6.14 2.04
CA GLY A 70 -21.35 -5.57 2.09
C GLY A 70 -21.44 -4.04 1.93
N SER A 71 -20.35 -3.37 1.58
CA SER A 71 -20.31 -1.92 1.34
C SER A 71 -20.33 -1.60 -0.15
N ASP A 72 -21.09 -0.57 -0.53
CA ASP A 72 -21.13 0.02 -1.86
C ASP A 72 -20.21 1.25 -2.02
N LEU A 73 -19.41 1.56 -1.00
CA LEU A 73 -18.47 2.67 -1.06
C LEU A 73 -17.27 2.35 -1.97
N PRO A 74 -16.81 3.34 -2.76
CA PRO A 74 -15.58 3.17 -3.55
C PRO A 74 -14.37 3.03 -2.61
N SER A 75 -13.53 2.02 -2.83
CA SER A 75 -12.36 1.74 -1.98
C SER A 75 -11.07 2.36 -2.51
N ILE A 76 -11.04 2.80 -3.77
CA ILE A 76 -9.86 3.41 -4.40
C ILE A 76 -10.12 4.91 -4.57
N LEU A 77 -9.23 5.71 -4.00
CA LEU A 77 -9.39 7.16 -3.90
C LEU A 77 -8.16 7.86 -4.50
N LEU A 78 -8.35 8.95 -5.23
CA LEU A 78 -7.29 9.82 -5.71
C LEU A 78 -7.38 11.19 -5.05
N PHE A 79 -6.31 11.61 -4.41
CA PHE A 79 -6.22 12.93 -3.80
C PHE A 79 -5.14 13.79 -4.50
N ASN A 80 -5.39 15.09 -4.56
CA ASN A 80 -4.35 16.05 -4.92
C ASN A 80 -3.40 16.32 -3.73
N PRO A 81 -2.28 17.05 -3.93
CA PRO A 81 -1.34 17.37 -2.85
C PRO A 81 -1.94 18.13 -1.66
N ASP A 82 -3.06 18.84 -1.85
CA ASP A 82 -3.76 19.58 -0.81
C ASP A 82 -4.78 18.72 -0.03
N GLY A 83 -4.86 17.42 -0.36
CA GLY A 83 -5.77 16.48 0.28
C GLY A 83 -7.22 16.58 -0.20
N LYS A 84 -7.48 17.22 -1.34
CA LYS A 84 -8.80 17.23 -1.98
C LYS A 84 -9.01 15.94 -2.75
N LEU A 85 -10.12 15.24 -2.49
CA LEU A 85 -10.54 14.08 -3.28
C LEU A 85 -10.86 14.50 -4.71
N LEU A 86 -10.23 13.85 -5.69
CA LEU A 86 -10.41 14.10 -7.13
C LEU A 86 -11.27 13.02 -7.79
N LYS A 87 -11.03 11.75 -7.43
CA LYS A 87 -11.72 10.58 -8.01
C LYS A 87 -11.89 9.51 -6.94
N SER A 88 -12.89 8.66 -7.13
CA SER A 88 -13.06 7.42 -6.39
C SER A 88 -13.76 6.38 -7.26
N PHE A 89 -13.43 5.09 -7.07
CA PHE A 89 -14.02 3.96 -7.78
C PHE A 89 -13.76 2.63 -7.03
N GLY A 90 -14.26 1.52 -7.58
CA GLY A 90 -14.09 0.18 -7.03
C GLY A 90 -15.21 -0.23 -6.08
N GLU A 91 -16.41 0.32 -6.27
CA GLU A 91 -17.63 -0.04 -5.55
C GLU A 91 -17.95 -1.52 -5.76
N ASN A 92 -18.38 -2.22 -4.71
CA ASN A 92 -18.83 -3.61 -4.76
C ASN A 92 -17.84 -4.62 -5.34
N LEU A 93 -16.53 -4.25 -5.40
CA LEU A 93 -15.50 -5.08 -6.03
C LEU A 93 -14.54 -5.73 -5.04
N PHE A 94 -14.39 -5.15 -3.86
CA PHE A 94 -13.41 -5.56 -2.87
C PHE A 94 -14.04 -6.08 -1.59
N ILE A 95 -13.36 -7.02 -0.95
CA ILE A 95 -13.62 -7.41 0.44
C ILE A 95 -12.57 -6.78 1.36
N TRP A 96 -11.29 -6.87 0.99
CA TRP A 96 -10.21 -6.40 1.84
C TRP A 96 -9.06 -5.85 0.99
N PRO A 97 -9.24 -4.66 0.37
CA PRO A 97 -8.18 -4.04 -0.42
C PRO A 97 -6.93 -3.90 0.44
N HIS A 98 -5.74 -4.25 -0.11
CA HIS A 98 -4.52 -4.35 0.70
C HIS A 98 -3.36 -3.61 0.07
N GLY A 99 -2.77 -4.11 -1.01
CA GLY A 99 -1.66 -3.47 -1.71
C GLY A 99 -2.14 -2.62 -2.88
N ILE A 100 -1.38 -1.57 -3.23
CA ILE A 100 -1.61 -0.72 -4.39
C ILE A 100 -0.30 -0.42 -5.11
N HIS A 101 -0.32 -0.49 -6.43
CA HIS A 101 0.79 -0.08 -7.30
C HIS A 101 0.25 0.73 -8.48
N VAL A 102 1.02 1.72 -8.94
CA VAL A 102 0.67 2.50 -10.14
C VAL A 102 1.75 2.26 -11.17
N ASP A 103 1.37 1.72 -12.34
CA ASP A 103 2.29 1.42 -13.42
C ASP A 103 2.71 2.68 -14.21
N GLN A 104 3.60 2.54 -15.18
CA GLN A 104 4.14 3.65 -15.97
C GLN A 104 3.08 4.37 -16.82
N ASP A 105 2.01 3.67 -17.18
CA ASP A 105 0.86 4.21 -17.91
C ASP A 105 -0.18 4.82 -16.97
N ASN A 106 0.18 5.00 -15.69
CA ASN A 106 -0.69 5.51 -14.62
C ASN A 106 -1.91 4.61 -14.33
N ASN A 107 -1.89 3.33 -14.74
CA ASN A 107 -2.92 2.39 -14.34
C ASN A 107 -2.72 1.96 -12.90
N VAL A 108 -3.83 1.77 -12.19
CA VAL A 108 -3.86 1.45 -10.78
C VAL A 108 -4.09 -0.04 -10.58
N TRP A 109 -3.16 -0.70 -9.89
CA TRP A 109 -3.24 -2.11 -9.55
C TRP A 109 -3.52 -2.25 -8.06
N VAL A 110 -4.50 -3.06 -7.70
CA VAL A 110 -4.92 -3.23 -6.30
C VAL A 110 -5.15 -4.71 -6.01
N THR A 111 -4.62 -5.18 -4.87
CA THR A 111 -4.86 -6.54 -4.39
C THR A 111 -6.08 -6.57 -3.48
N ASP A 112 -6.86 -7.65 -3.55
CA ASP A 112 -7.90 -7.99 -2.58
C ASP A 112 -7.49 -9.24 -1.81
N ALA A 113 -6.99 -9.04 -0.58
CA ALA A 113 -6.31 -10.08 0.18
C ALA A 113 -7.24 -11.04 0.94
N ARG A 114 -8.53 -10.82 0.91
CA ARG A 114 -9.53 -11.73 1.50
C ARG A 114 -10.65 -11.97 0.52
N GLY A 115 -11.43 -13.03 0.78
CA GLY A 115 -12.62 -13.34 0.02
C GLY A 115 -13.83 -13.53 0.90
N GLU A 116 -14.99 -13.16 0.36
CA GLU A 116 -16.30 -13.44 0.94
C GLU A 116 -17.31 -13.66 -0.20
N GLY A 117 -18.01 -14.79 -0.14
CA GLY A 117 -18.92 -15.19 -1.21
C GLY A 117 -18.18 -15.35 -2.55
N SER A 118 -18.57 -14.56 -3.52
CA SER A 118 -17.97 -14.57 -4.88
C SER A 118 -17.06 -13.36 -5.13
N ILE A 119 -16.47 -12.72 -4.10
CA ILE A 119 -15.60 -11.55 -4.23
C ILE A 119 -14.29 -11.84 -3.50
N GLY A 120 -13.17 -11.27 -3.98
CA GLY A 120 -11.87 -11.31 -3.32
C GLY A 120 -10.89 -12.33 -3.88
N HIS A 121 -9.72 -12.41 -3.23
CA HIS A 121 -8.55 -13.18 -3.64
C HIS A 121 -8.10 -12.89 -5.07
N GLN A 122 -8.18 -11.61 -5.48
CA GLN A 122 -7.84 -11.16 -6.82
C GLN A 122 -6.87 -9.98 -6.80
N VAL A 123 -6.25 -9.73 -7.95
CA VAL A 123 -5.54 -8.49 -8.26
C VAL A 123 -6.27 -7.81 -9.39
N HIS A 124 -6.66 -6.56 -9.22
CA HIS A 124 -7.39 -5.78 -10.20
C HIS A 124 -6.53 -4.68 -10.80
N LYS A 125 -6.61 -4.49 -12.12
CA LYS A 125 -6.02 -3.37 -12.84
C LYS A 125 -7.13 -2.42 -13.31
N PHE A 126 -6.95 -1.14 -13.03
CA PHE A 126 -7.85 -0.08 -13.47
C PHE A 126 -7.11 0.94 -14.34
N SER A 127 -7.82 1.56 -15.27
CA SER A 127 -7.34 2.78 -15.91
C SER A 127 -7.30 3.94 -14.90
N PRO A 128 -6.60 5.05 -15.20
CA PRO A 128 -6.60 6.24 -14.36
C PRO A 128 -8.01 6.86 -14.16
N ASP A 129 -8.96 6.49 -15.00
CA ASP A 129 -10.36 6.93 -14.90
C ASP A 129 -11.27 5.97 -14.15
N GLY A 130 -10.70 4.88 -13.59
CA GLY A 130 -11.43 3.92 -12.76
C GLY A 130 -12.12 2.81 -13.54
N LYS A 131 -11.88 2.67 -14.85
CA LYS A 131 -12.40 1.54 -15.62
C LYS A 131 -11.61 0.27 -15.27
N LEU A 132 -12.30 -0.80 -14.86
CA LEU A 132 -11.67 -2.10 -14.66
C LEU A 132 -11.18 -2.65 -16.02
N LEU A 133 -9.85 -2.84 -16.12
CA LEU A 133 -9.18 -3.35 -17.34
C LEU A 133 -8.90 -4.84 -17.24
N MET A 134 -8.58 -5.34 -16.04
CA MET A 134 -8.16 -6.74 -15.84
C MET A 134 -8.43 -7.16 -14.40
N SER A 135 -8.70 -8.46 -14.22
CA SER A 135 -8.69 -9.13 -12.92
C SER A 135 -7.88 -10.41 -13.03
N LEU A 136 -6.91 -10.58 -12.15
CA LEU A 136 -6.12 -11.80 -12.01
C LEU A 136 -6.60 -12.55 -10.76
N GLY A 137 -6.52 -13.87 -10.80
CA GLY A 137 -7.02 -14.72 -9.73
C GLY A 137 -8.47 -15.16 -9.95
N LYS A 138 -8.84 -16.29 -9.37
CA LYS A 138 -10.20 -16.85 -9.44
C LYS A 138 -11.07 -16.17 -8.39
N LYS A 139 -12.08 -15.47 -8.86
CA LYS A 139 -12.96 -14.63 -8.05
C LYS A 139 -13.54 -15.38 -6.84
N GLY A 140 -13.29 -14.88 -5.62
CA GLY A 140 -13.77 -15.44 -4.36
C GLY A 140 -13.12 -16.76 -3.94
N VAL A 141 -12.10 -17.24 -4.63
CA VAL A 141 -11.46 -18.53 -4.36
C VAL A 141 -10.03 -18.33 -3.89
N ALA A 142 -9.75 -18.74 -2.64
CA ALA A 142 -8.39 -18.86 -2.15
C ALA A 142 -7.78 -20.19 -2.60
N GLY A 143 -6.57 -20.17 -3.16
CA GLY A 143 -5.89 -21.38 -3.58
C GLY A 143 -4.49 -21.13 -4.10
N ASP A 144 -3.77 -22.24 -4.35
CA ASP A 144 -2.39 -22.27 -4.86
C ASP A 144 -2.33 -22.72 -6.33
N GLY A 145 -3.48 -22.81 -7.00
CA GLY A 145 -3.58 -23.19 -8.40
C GLY A 145 -3.04 -22.09 -9.32
N LYS A 146 -2.77 -22.46 -10.59
CA LYS A 146 -2.17 -21.57 -11.61
C LYS A 146 -2.87 -20.20 -11.75
N TYR A 147 -4.18 -20.16 -11.50
CA TYR A 147 -5.01 -18.95 -11.65
C TYR A 147 -5.70 -18.58 -10.34
N GLU A 148 -5.10 -18.93 -9.21
CA GLU A 148 -5.65 -18.69 -7.88
C GLU A 148 -4.64 -17.93 -7.04
N PHE A 149 -5.14 -17.13 -6.12
CA PHE A 149 -4.33 -16.48 -5.09
C PHE A 149 -4.88 -16.85 -3.71
N ASN A 150 -3.98 -16.93 -2.74
CA ASN A 150 -4.34 -17.09 -1.34
C ASN A 150 -3.87 -15.85 -0.56
N GLY A 151 -4.72 -14.84 -0.50
CA GLY A 151 -4.44 -13.59 0.21
C GLY A 151 -3.33 -12.75 -0.44
N PRO A 152 -3.47 -12.31 -1.72
CA PRO A 152 -2.46 -11.46 -2.35
C PRO A 152 -2.33 -10.15 -1.59
N SER A 153 -1.18 -9.92 -0.95
CA SER A 153 -0.96 -8.78 -0.07
C SER A 153 -0.38 -7.57 -0.79
N ASP A 154 0.34 -7.79 -1.89
CA ASP A 154 0.93 -6.70 -2.67
C ASP A 154 1.07 -7.07 -4.13
N VAL A 155 1.31 -6.07 -4.98
CA VAL A 155 1.53 -6.22 -6.43
C VAL A 155 2.61 -5.26 -6.89
N LEU A 156 3.52 -5.77 -7.72
CA LEU A 156 4.54 -4.99 -8.40
C LEU A 156 4.50 -5.31 -9.88
N VAL A 157 4.42 -4.28 -10.71
CA VAL A 157 4.53 -4.42 -12.18
C VAL A 157 5.96 -4.11 -12.59
N ALA A 158 6.67 -5.12 -13.07
CA ALA A 158 8.02 -4.97 -13.62
C ALA A 158 7.99 -4.16 -14.92
N LYS A 159 9.11 -3.47 -15.18
CA LYS A 159 9.37 -2.76 -16.44
C LYS A 159 9.74 -3.72 -17.54
#